data_3d146c74ceed534a0965388c973afa54
#
_entry.id   3d146c74ceed534a0965388c973afa54
#
_cell.length_a   1.000
_cell.length_b   1.000
_cell.length_c   1.000
_cell.angle_alpha   90.00
_cell.angle_beta   90.00
_cell.angle_gamma   90.00
#
_symmetry.space_group_name_H-M   'P 1'
#
loop_
_entity.id
_entity.type
_entity.pdbx_description
1 polymer ?
#
loop_
_entity_poly.entity_id
_entity_poly.type
_entity_poly.pdbx_seq_one_letter_code
_entity_poly.pdbx_strand_id
1 'polypeptide(L)'
;TTGAAGVSFAMRSVPALASYCELIKKYAKPDVKVFNFTNPAGVVSQALRDMGYDFTYGICDAPSGMLHQFAEYKGADPASVQGECYGLNHLSFFRNVTVDGEDIMSDLIHDDGAYAHTDLRFFEKDLVLNRGCVPNEYLYYFYYRERAVANVLSSPQTRGELIEEINREMTSELASIDIENDFEKGLACFEKWYGIRENNYMANETGIHRDKPWTFDVYGKDAGGYAGVALRFMDIARSGKTQQMILCTPNNGAIPGLLDTDVIESTCDISTDGCVPHRVEADSVPAGNLE
;
A
#
# COMPACT_ATOMS: atom_id res chain seq x y z
N THR A 1 5.24 0.31 -8.09
CA THR A 1 6.03 0.47 -9.34
C THR A 1 6.31 1.92 -9.61
N THR A 2 7.58 2.29 -9.63
CA THR A 2 8.08 3.64 -9.86
C THR A 2 9.08 3.63 -11.05
N GLY A 3 9.55 4.79 -11.48
CA GLY A 3 10.53 4.91 -12.55
C GLY A 3 10.05 4.41 -13.93
N ALA A 4 10.96 3.98 -14.77
CA ALA A 4 10.67 3.55 -16.14
C ALA A 4 9.68 2.38 -16.24
N ALA A 5 9.77 1.42 -15.31
CA ALA A 5 8.81 0.32 -15.22
C ALA A 5 7.41 0.84 -14.89
N GLY A 6 7.28 1.79 -13.96
CA GLY A 6 6.01 2.43 -13.64
C GLY A 6 5.38 3.12 -14.85
N VAL A 7 6.16 3.85 -15.63
CA VAL A 7 5.69 4.47 -16.89
C VAL A 7 5.16 3.41 -17.86
N SER A 8 5.92 2.32 -18.08
CA SER A 8 5.50 1.22 -18.96
C SER A 8 4.17 0.59 -18.52
N PHE A 9 3.98 0.38 -17.22
CA PHE A 9 2.70 -0.11 -16.69
C PHE A 9 1.58 0.91 -16.86
N ALA A 10 1.82 2.18 -16.56
CA ALA A 10 0.84 3.25 -16.71
C ALA A 10 0.32 3.39 -18.15
N MET A 11 1.20 3.29 -19.15
CA MET A 11 0.81 3.31 -20.57
C MET A 11 -0.21 2.23 -20.94
N ARG A 12 -0.29 1.15 -20.18
CA ARG A 12 -1.27 0.06 -20.38
C ARG A 12 -2.49 0.21 -19.49
N SER A 13 -2.28 0.62 -18.23
CA SER A 13 -3.34 0.70 -17.22
C SER A 13 -4.24 1.92 -17.43
N VAL A 14 -3.66 3.09 -17.71
CA VAL A 14 -4.43 4.35 -17.83
C VAL A 14 -5.49 4.29 -18.93
N PRO A 15 -5.21 3.87 -20.18
CA PRO A 15 -6.25 3.80 -21.21
C PRO A 15 -7.38 2.82 -20.87
N ALA A 16 -7.04 1.68 -20.26
CA ALA A 16 -8.05 0.69 -19.87
C ALA A 16 -8.98 1.24 -18.78
N LEU A 17 -8.41 1.85 -17.75
CA LEU A 17 -9.22 2.42 -16.66
C LEU A 17 -10.00 3.66 -17.08
N ALA A 18 -9.45 4.49 -17.97
CA ALA A 18 -10.19 5.60 -18.56
C ALA A 18 -11.44 5.10 -19.32
N SER A 19 -11.31 4.02 -20.09
CA SER A 19 -12.47 3.42 -20.78
C SER A 19 -13.55 2.92 -19.81
N TYR A 20 -13.16 2.36 -18.66
CA TYR A 20 -14.11 1.98 -17.61
C TYR A 20 -14.75 3.21 -16.96
N CYS A 21 -13.98 4.25 -16.69
CA CYS A 21 -14.50 5.50 -16.13
C CYS A 21 -15.51 6.19 -17.05
N GLU A 22 -15.32 6.14 -18.38
CA GLU A 22 -16.32 6.60 -19.36
C GLU A 22 -17.65 5.85 -19.23
N LEU A 23 -17.60 4.53 -19.13
CA LEU A 23 -18.81 3.72 -18.94
C LEU A 23 -19.47 4.00 -17.59
N ILE A 24 -18.68 4.12 -16.53
CA ILE A 24 -19.17 4.44 -15.18
C ILE A 24 -19.84 5.81 -15.19
N LYS A 25 -19.18 6.84 -15.75
CA LYS A 25 -19.74 8.20 -15.86
C LYS A 25 -21.08 8.22 -16.62
N LYS A 26 -21.24 7.33 -17.60
CA LYS A 26 -22.45 7.25 -18.41
C LYS A 26 -23.61 6.51 -17.73
N TYR A 27 -23.32 5.46 -16.95
CA TYR A 27 -24.33 4.52 -16.48
C TYR A 27 -24.52 4.47 -14.98
N ALA A 28 -23.54 4.91 -14.19
CA ALA A 28 -23.61 4.87 -12.74
C ALA A 28 -24.39 6.05 -12.15
N LYS A 29 -24.72 5.97 -10.88
CA LYS A 29 -25.33 7.06 -10.14
C LYS A 29 -24.32 8.22 -9.97
N PRO A 30 -24.80 9.46 -9.80
CA PRO A 30 -23.91 10.64 -9.68
C PRO A 30 -22.95 10.59 -8.48
N ASP A 31 -23.30 9.86 -7.43
CA ASP A 31 -22.54 9.71 -6.19
C ASP A 31 -21.58 8.50 -6.19
N VAL A 32 -21.38 7.86 -7.36
CA VAL A 32 -20.48 6.71 -7.50
C VAL A 32 -19.06 7.04 -7.01
N LYS A 33 -18.43 6.06 -6.37
CA LYS A 33 -17.02 6.10 -5.99
C LYS A 33 -16.31 4.93 -6.67
N VAL A 34 -15.12 5.19 -7.21
CA VAL A 34 -14.28 4.19 -7.87
C VAL A 34 -12.96 4.12 -7.14
N PHE A 35 -12.61 2.93 -6.67
CA PHE A 35 -11.34 2.68 -5.98
C PHE A 35 -10.38 2.00 -6.95
N ASN A 36 -9.28 2.68 -7.24
CA ASN A 36 -8.22 2.16 -8.10
C ASN A 36 -7.04 1.65 -7.28
N PHE A 37 -6.72 0.39 -7.42
CA PHE A 37 -5.49 -0.22 -6.87
C PHE A 37 -4.55 -0.72 -7.97
N THR A 38 -4.86 -0.41 -9.22
CA THR A 38 -4.00 -0.80 -10.35
C THR A 38 -2.73 0.02 -10.34
N ASN A 39 -1.60 -0.66 -10.24
CA ASN A 39 -0.28 -0.02 -10.23
C ASN A 39 0.12 0.50 -11.63
N PRO A 40 0.83 1.64 -11.64
CA PRO A 40 1.25 2.50 -10.50
C PRO A 40 0.08 3.37 -10.00
N ALA A 41 -0.44 3.06 -8.81
CA ALA A 41 -1.72 3.60 -8.35
C ALA A 41 -1.76 5.14 -8.29
N GLY A 42 -0.67 5.79 -7.85
CA GLY A 42 -0.57 7.25 -7.84
C GLY A 42 -0.63 7.86 -9.24
N VAL A 43 0.14 7.33 -10.21
CA VAL A 43 0.17 7.82 -11.58
C VAL A 43 -1.18 7.61 -12.29
N VAL A 44 -1.79 6.45 -12.09
CA VAL A 44 -3.12 6.15 -12.65
C VAL A 44 -4.17 7.08 -12.06
N SER A 45 -4.14 7.29 -10.74
CA SER A 45 -5.09 8.19 -10.07
C SER A 45 -4.92 9.63 -10.55
N GLN A 46 -3.68 10.11 -10.73
CA GLN A 46 -3.39 11.41 -11.32
C GLN A 46 -4.02 11.53 -12.72
N ALA A 47 -3.70 10.58 -13.60
CA ALA A 47 -4.19 10.61 -14.97
C ALA A 47 -5.74 10.60 -15.06
N LEU A 48 -6.39 9.80 -14.24
CA LEU A 48 -7.86 9.75 -14.19
C LEU A 48 -8.46 11.09 -13.72
N ARG A 49 -7.84 11.72 -12.71
CA ARG A 49 -8.26 13.05 -12.23
C ARG A 49 -8.04 14.13 -13.28
N ASP A 50 -6.90 14.13 -13.96
CA ASP A 50 -6.61 15.09 -15.06
C ASP A 50 -7.58 14.94 -16.23
N MET A 51 -8.15 13.74 -16.43
CA MET A 51 -9.23 13.48 -17.41
C MET A 51 -10.62 13.88 -16.90
N GLY A 52 -10.77 14.39 -15.68
CA GLY A 52 -12.03 14.83 -15.09
C GLY A 52 -12.90 13.71 -14.49
N TYR A 53 -12.26 12.62 -14.04
CA TYR A 53 -12.95 11.55 -13.30
C TYR A 53 -12.78 11.73 -11.78
N ASP A 54 -13.40 12.79 -11.25
CA ASP A 54 -13.26 13.22 -9.83
C ASP A 54 -13.86 12.24 -8.82
N PHE A 55 -14.59 11.25 -9.27
CA PHE A 55 -15.14 10.17 -8.44
C PHE A 55 -14.15 9.04 -8.13
N THR A 56 -12.89 9.15 -8.60
CA THR A 56 -11.86 8.12 -8.42
C THR A 56 -10.97 8.38 -7.21
N TYR A 57 -10.61 7.32 -6.50
CA TYR A 57 -9.67 7.31 -5.40
C TYR A 57 -8.63 6.22 -5.63
N GLY A 58 -7.36 6.52 -5.42
CA GLY A 58 -6.32 5.50 -5.39
C GLY A 58 -6.22 4.87 -4.01
N ILE A 59 -6.01 3.57 -3.98
CA ILE A 59 -5.76 2.83 -2.74
C ILE A 59 -4.49 1.99 -2.87
N CYS A 60 -3.73 1.94 -1.79
CA CYS A 60 -2.57 1.09 -1.63
C CYS A 60 -2.64 0.40 -0.27
N ASP A 61 -2.23 -0.85 -0.23
CA ASP A 61 -2.23 -1.64 1.01
C ASP A 61 -0.92 -1.51 1.80
N ALA A 62 0.17 -1.03 1.19
CA ALA A 62 1.46 -0.91 1.86
C ALA A 62 1.41 -0.02 3.13
N PRO A 63 0.87 1.21 3.11
CA PRO A 63 0.82 2.02 4.32
C PRO A 63 -0.07 1.41 5.42
N SER A 64 -1.25 0.89 5.06
CA SER A 64 -2.13 0.23 6.04
C SER A 64 -1.54 -1.07 6.56
N GLY A 65 -0.85 -1.83 5.70
CA GLY A 65 -0.09 -3.02 6.07
C GLY A 65 0.99 -2.73 7.11
N MET A 66 1.72 -1.63 6.95
CA MET A 66 2.72 -1.21 7.93
C MET A 66 2.10 -0.87 9.29
N LEU A 67 0.97 -0.15 9.33
CA LEU A 67 0.26 0.10 10.59
C LEU A 67 -0.23 -1.20 11.25
N HIS A 68 -0.71 -2.17 10.46
CA HIS A 68 -1.05 -3.50 10.96
C HIS A 68 0.16 -4.23 11.58
N GLN A 69 1.33 -4.17 10.94
CA GLN A 69 2.55 -4.75 11.49
C GLN A 69 2.95 -4.09 12.81
N PHE A 70 2.79 -2.77 12.95
CA PHE A 70 3.03 -2.07 14.21
C PHE A 70 2.02 -2.48 15.29
N ALA A 71 0.74 -2.67 14.92
CA ALA A 71 -0.27 -3.19 15.83
C ALA A 71 0.10 -4.60 16.32
N GLU A 72 0.41 -5.51 15.41
CA GLU A 72 0.83 -6.87 15.76
C GLU A 72 2.07 -6.87 16.67
N TYR A 73 3.07 -6.05 16.33
CA TYR A 73 4.30 -5.93 17.11
C TYR A 73 4.04 -5.43 18.53
N LYS A 74 3.15 -4.45 18.68
CA LYS A 74 2.78 -3.89 20.01
C LYS A 74 1.72 -4.73 20.73
N GLY A 75 1.15 -5.78 20.11
CA GLY A 75 0.04 -6.55 20.67
C GLY A 75 -1.25 -5.75 20.83
N ALA A 76 -1.44 -4.73 19.99
CA ALA A 76 -2.58 -3.82 19.99
C ALA A 76 -3.65 -4.24 18.98
N ASP A 77 -4.89 -3.76 19.17
CA ASP A 77 -5.94 -3.89 18.16
C ASP A 77 -5.53 -3.04 16.91
N PRO A 78 -5.50 -3.60 15.70
CA PRO A 78 -5.22 -2.82 14.49
C PRO A 78 -6.09 -1.57 14.34
N ALA A 79 -7.33 -1.59 14.84
CA ALA A 79 -8.21 -0.42 14.81
C ALA A 79 -7.78 0.72 15.74
N SER A 80 -6.93 0.44 16.74
CA SER A 80 -6.41 1.44 17.67
C SER A 80 -5.12 2.11 17.18
N VAL A 81 -4.50 1.57 16.12
CA VAL A 81 -3.24 2.11 15.57
C VAL A 81 -3.55 3.11 14.46
N GLN A 82 -3.00 4.29 14.59
CA GLN A 82 -3.12 5.37 13.60
C GLN A 82 -1.74 5.92 13.27
N GLY A 83 -1.60 6.49 12.08
CA GLY A 83 -0.36 7.13 11.67
C GLY A 83 -0.62 8.23 10.66
N GLU A 84 0.15 9.29 10.71
CA GLU A 84 0.11 10.34 9.70
C GLU A 84 1.03 9.96 8.54
N CYS A 85 0.41 9.41 7.48
CA CYS A 85 1.06 9.14 6.20
C CYS A 85 1.07 10.41 5.35
N TYR A 86 2.17 10.69 4.67
CA TYR A 86 2.29 11.80 3.71
C TYR A 86 3.33 11.49 2.64
N GLY A 87 3.14 12.02 1.45
CA GLY A 87 4.04 11.85 0.31
C GLY A 87 3.33 11.43 -0.96
N LEU A 88 4.03 10.71 -1.83
CA LEU A 88 3.47 10.12 -3.04
C LEU A 88 3.31 8.61 -2.87
N ASN A 89 2.40 8.00 -3.61
CA ASN A 89 2.22 6.56 -3.57
C ASN A 89 3.53 5.81 -3.82
N HIS A 90 3.89 4.89 -2.94
CA HIS A 90 5.17 4.17 -2.85
C HIS A 90 6.39 5.05 -2.48
N LEU A 91 6.20 6.33 -2.28
CA LEU A 91 7.22 7.29 -1.86
C LEU A 91 6.67 8.13 -0.70
N SER A 92 6.01 7.47 0.24
CA SER A 92 5.38 8.08 1.41
C SER A 92 6.16 7.76 2.69
N PHE A 93 5.85 8.53 3.72
CA PHE A 93 6.46 8.44 5.04
C PHE A 93 5.39 8.47 6.11
N PHE A 94 5.69 7.88 7.26
CA PHE A 94 4.89 8.04 8.47
C PHE A 94 5.59 8.95 9.47
N ARG A 95 4.81 9.84 10.05
CA ARG A 95 5.12 10.57 11.27
C ARG A 95 3.97 10.34 12.27
N ASN A 96 4.20 10.56 13.55
CA ASN A 96 3.16 10.47 14.58
C ASN A 96 2.36 9.15 14.50
N VAL A 97 3.03 8.02 14.70
CA VAL A 97 2.33 6.73 14.87
C VAL A 97 1.83 6.62 16.30
N THR A 98 0.53 6.36 16.46
CA THR A 98 -0.11 6.27 17.78
C THR A 98 -0.81 4.94 17.99
N VAL A 99 -0.92 4.50 19.25
CA VAL A 99 -1.77 3.39 19.72
C VAL A 99 -2.70 3.94 20.79
N ASP A 100 -4.01 3.78 20.62
CA ASP A 100 -5.03 4.35 21.50
C ASP A 100 -4.84 5.86 21.75
N GLY A 101 -4.28 6.58 20.78
CA GLY A 101 -4.00 8.02 20.85
C GLY A 101 -2.68 8.39 21.55
N GLU A 102 -1.93 7.43 22.08
CA GLU A 102 -0.59 7.65 22.61
C GLU A 102 0.47 7.56 21.53
N ASP A 103 1.36 8.55 21.41
CA ASP A 103 2.45 8.56 20.44
C ASP A 103 3.49 7.47 20.78
N ILE A 104 3.69 6.55 19.86
CA ILE A 104 4.67 5.46 19.96
C ILE A 104 5.83 5.61 18.96
N MET A 105 5.86 6.70 18.18
CA MET A 105 6.82 6.88 17.08
C MET A 105 8.26 6.79 17.56
N SER A 106 8.58 7.53 18.63
CA SER A 106 9.94 7.54 19.20
C SER A 106 10.36 6.13 19.65
N ASP A 107 9.47 5.40 20.31
CA ASP A 107 9.75 4.05 20.76
C ASP A 107 9.96 3.08 19.60
N LEU A 108 9.13 3.17 18.56
CA LEU A 108 9.25 2.31 17.37
C LEU A 108 10.60 2.47 16.67
N ILE A 109 11.02 3.70 16.39
CA ILE A 109 12.25 3.94 15.62
C ILE A 109 13.54 3.65 16.41
N HIS A 110 13.46 3.59 17.76
CA HIS A 110 14.60 3.22 18.61
C HIS A 110 14.63 1.73 19.01
N ASP A 111 13.55 0.99 18.78
CA ASP A 111 13.41 -0.40 19.23
C ASP A 111 13.95 -1.39 18.17
N ASP A 112 15.03 -2.09 18.45
CA ASP A 112 15.62 -3.10 17.57
C ASP A 112 14.64 -4.24 17.23
N GLY A 113 13.69 -4.53 18.13
CA GLY A 113 12.63 -5.50 17.87
C GLY A 113 11.68 -5.06 16.74
N ALA A 114 11.39 -3.77 16.63
CA ALA A 114 10.59 -3.27 15.53
C ALA A 114 11.28 -3.49 14.17
N TYR A 115 12.61 -3.32 14.11
CA TYR A 115 13.39 -3.62 12.90
C TYR A 115 13.51 -5.12 12.60
N ALA A 116 13.37 -6.00 13.59
CA ALA A 116 13.37 -7.43 13.36
C ALA A 116 12.02 -7.94 12.81
N HIS A 117 10.90 -7.34 13.25
CA HIS A 117 9.57 -7.92 13.07
C HIS A 117 8.63 -7.11 12.17
N THR A 118 9.04 -5.92 11.70
CA THR A 118 8.23 -5.08 10.80
C THR A 118 9.01 -4.73 9.53
N ASP A 119 8.41 -4.02 8.60
CA ASP A 119 9.08 -3.58 7.36
C ASP A 119 10.15 -2.49 7.59
N LEU A 120 10.31 -2.01 8.84
CA LEU A 120 11.52 -1.29 9.24
C LEU A 120 12.80 -2.10 8.99
N ARG A 121 12.74 -3.44 8.95
CA ARG A 121 13.86 -4.34 8.61
C ARG A 121 14.53 -4.03 7.26
N PHE A 122 13.85 -3.37 6.36
CA PHE A 122 14.41 -2.98 5.07
C PHE A 122 15.34 -1.77 5.15
N PHE A 123 15.35 -1.05 6.27
CA PHE A 123 16.09 0.19 6.44
C PHE A 123 17.13 0.12 7.55
N GLU A 124 18.27 0.73 7.32
CA GLU A 124 19.25 0.93 8.37
C GLU A 124 18.69 1.88 9.42
N LYS A 125 18.84 1.53 10.70
CA LYS A 125 18.29 2.27 11.82
C LYS A 125 18.72 3.75 11.81
N ASP A 126 19.99 4.00 11.50
CA ASP A 126 20.53 5.36 11.42
C ASP A 126 19.82 6.22 10.36
N LEU A 127 19.38 5.62 9.25
CA LEU A 127 18.61 6.35 8.25
C LEU A 127 17.27 6.81 8.82
N VAL A 128 16.55 5.92 9.49
CA VAL A 128 15.23 6.20 10.08
C VAL A 128 15.35 7.23 11.20
N LEU A 129 16.34 7.06 12.09
CA LEU A 129 16.60 8.00 13.21
C LEU A 129 16.95 9.39 12.70
N ASN A 130 17.81 9.51 11.69
CA ASN A 130 18.21 10.79 11.11
C ASN A 130 17.05 11.49 10.40
N ARG A 131 16.09 10.74 9.86
CA ARG A 131 14.89 11.27 9.21
C ARG A 131 13.79 11.61 10.20
N GLY A 132 13.75 10.96 11.36
CA GLY A 132 12.69 11.12 12.35
C GLY A 132 11.30 10.68 11.85
N CYS A 133 11.26 9.85 10.80
CA CYS A 133 10.02 9.35 10.19
C CYS A 133 10.24 7.93 9.66
N VAL A 134 9.16 7.16 9.54
CA VAL A 134 9.20 5.80 9.00
C VAL A 134 8.96 5.85 7.49
N PRO A 135 9.92 5.41 6.67
CA PRO A 135 9.75 5.35 5.22
C PRO A 135 8.83 4.19 4.81
N ASN A 136 8.04 4.41 3.76
CA ASN A 136 7.35 3.33 3.05
C ASN A 136 8.37 2.31 2.53
N GLU A 137 8.03 1.02 2.58
CA GLU A 137 8.92 -0.09 2.19
C GLU A 137 9.52 0.06 0.78
N TYR A 138 8.77 0.65 -0.15
CA TYR A 138 9.26 0.86 -1.52
C TYR A 138 10.35 1.93 -1.63
N LEU A 139 10.53 2.79 -0.62
CA LEU A 139 11.68 3.70 -0.55
C LEU A 139 13.00 2.96 -0.42
N TYR A 140 13.00 1.65 -0.14
CA TYR A 140 14.18 0.81 -0.25
C TYR A 140 14.86 0.95 -1.61
N TYR A 141 14.11 0.98 -2.71
CA TYR A 141 14.64 1.12 -4.07
C TYR A 141 15.28 2.49 -4.34
N PHE A 142 14.91 3.49 -3.58
CA PHE A 142 15.52 4.82 -3.65
C PHE A 142 16.79 4.89 -2.79
N TYR A 143 16.71 4.52 -1.53
CA TYR A 143 17.83 4.63 -0.59
C TYR A 143 18.93 3.60 -0.82
N TYR A 144 18.59 2.40 -1.28
CA TYR A 144 19.54 1.29 -1.46
C TYR A 144 19.57 0.77 -2.90
N ARG A 145 19.43 1.69 -3.87
CA ARG A 145 19.35 1.37 -5.30
C ARG A 145 20.46 0.43 -5.76
N GLU A 146 21.72 0.74 -5.42
CA GLU A 146 22.88 -0.04 -5.86
C GLU A 146 22.83 -1.47 -5.30
N ARG A 147 22.42 -1.60 -4.04
CA ARG A 147 22.24 -2.91 -3.37
C ARG A 147 21.11 -3.69 -4.03
N ALA A 148 19.98 -3.06 -4.27
CA ALA A 148 18.84 -3.68 -4.95
C ALA A 148 19.21 -4.19 -6.35
N VAL A 149 19.91 -3.38 -7.15
CA VAL A 149 20.36 -3.77 -8.49
C VAL A 149 21.34 -4.93 -8.42
N ALA A 150 22.33 -4.89 -7.53
CA ALA A 150 23.30 -5.98 -7.37
C ALA A 150 22.62 -7.30 -6.97
N ASN A 151 21.67 -7.24 -6.04
CA ASN A 151 20.92 -8.41 -5.58
C ASN A 151 20.07 -9.02 -6.70
N VAL A 152 19.33 -8.18 -7.45
CA VAL A 152 18.50 -8.63 -8.58
C VAL A 152 19.36 -9.26 -9.67
N LEU A 153 20.52 -8.66 -10.00
CA LEU A 153 21.43 -9.20 -11.02
C LEU A 153 22.10 -10.51 -10.60
N SER A 154 22.28 -10.74 -9.31
CA SER A 154 22.83 -11.99 -8.77
C SER A 154 21.78 -13.08 -8.53
N SER A 155 20.50 -12.73 -8.59
CA SER A 155 19.41 -13.69 -8.41
C SER A 155 19.31 -14.61 -9.62
N PRO A 156 19.07 -15.93 -9.43
CA PRO A 156 18.86 -16.87 -10.53
C PRO A 156 17.57 -16.61 -11.31
N GLN A 157 16.62 -15.88 -10.73
CA GLN A 157 15.31 -15.63 -11.27
C GLN A 157 14.81 -14.25 -10.82
N THR A 158 14.21 -13.50 -11.72
CA THR A 158 13.56 -12.22 -11.35
C THR A 158 12.25 -12.46 -10.63
N ARG A 159 11.79 -11.45 -9.89
CA ARG A 159 10.45 -11.49 -9.25
C ARG A 159 9.34 -11.75 -10.26
N GLY A 160 9.43 -11.17 -11.46
CA GLY A 160 8.44 -11.37 -12.53
C GLY A 160 8.37 -12.83 -13.00
N GLU A 161 9.52 -13.45 -13.26
CA GLU A 161 9.61 -14.86 -13.66
C GLU A 161 9.09 -15.79 -12.56
N LEU A 162 9.43 -15.53 -11.29
CA LEU A 162 8.89 -16.29 -10.16
C LEU A 162 7.37 -16.20 -10.07
N ILE A 163 6.78 -15.02 -10.23
CA ILE A 163 5.33 -14.85 -10.19
C ILE A 163 4.65 -15.55 -11.37
N GLU A 164 5.24 -15.48 -12.56
CA GLU A 164 4.74 -16.20 -13.73
C GLU A 164 4.73 -17.73 -13.51
N GLU A 165 5.81 -18.27 -12.97
CA GLU A 165 5.92 -19.66 -12.60
C GLU A 165 4.85 -20.06 -11.57
N ILE A 166 4.75 -19.32 -10.45
CA ILE A 166 3.74 -19.56 -9.41
C ILE A 166 2.32 -19.57 -10.01
N ASN A 167 1.98 -18.57 -10.82
CA ASN A 167 0.66 -18.48 -11.42
C ASN A 167 0.37 -19.66 -12.36
N ARG A 168 1.35 -20.07 -13.17
CA ARG A 168 1.21 -21.20 -14.07
C ARG A 168 0.99 -22.51 -13.29
N GLU A 169 1.82 -22.79 -12.31
CA GLU A 169 1.73 -24.01 -11.52
C GLU A 169 0.45 -24.04 -10.66
N MET A 170 0.12 -22.93 -10.00
CA MET A 170 -1.13 -22.82 -9.22
C MET A 170 -2.37 -23.04 -10.10
N THR A 171 -2.42 -22.40 -11.26
CA THR A 171 -3.55 -22.54 -12.19
C THR A 171 -3.67 -23.98 -12.69
N SER A 172 -2.55 -24.63 -13.01
CA SER A 172 -2.52 -26.03 -13.44
C SER A 172 -3.00 -27.00 -12.35
N GLU A 173 -2.55 -26.79 -11.11
CA GLU A 173 -2.95 -27.60 -9.96
C GLU A 173 -4.45 -27.39 -9.64
N LEU A 174 -4.93 -26.14 -9.59
CA LEU A 174 -6.34 -25.82 -9.36
C LEU A 174 -7.26 -26.40 -10.44
N ALA A 175 -6.85 -26.39 -11.70
CA ALA A 175 -7.63 -26.98 -12.78
C ALA A 175 -7.85 -28.51 -12.64
N SER A 176 -7.03 -29.19 -11.83
CA SER A 176 -7.15 -30.62 -11.53
C SER A 176 -8.02 -30.92 -10.29
N ILE A 177 -8.47 -29.88 -9.58
CA ILE A 177 -9.24 -29.99 -8.33
C ILE A 177 -10.72 -29.68 -8.63
N ASP A 178 -11.62 -30.52 -8.16
CA ASP A 178 -13.05 -30.24 -8.15
C ASP A 178 -13.37 -29.33 -6.96
N ILE A 179 -13.16 -28.00 -7.14
CA ILE A 179 -13.29 -27.00 -6.06
C ILE A 179 -14.72 -26.94 -5.50
N GLU A 180 -15.74 -27.25 -6.32
CA GLU A 180 -17.14 -27.24 -5.87
C GLU A 180 -17.42 -28.32 -4.82
N ASN A 181 -16.76 -29.48 -4.93
CA ASN A 181 -16.94 -30.61 -4.02
C ASN A 181 -15.78 -30.76 -3.01
N ASP A 182 -14.62 -30.11 -3.24
CA ASP A 182 -13.45 -30.20 -2.38
C ASP A 182 -12.79 -28.83 -2.22
N PHE A 183 -13.49 -27.91 -1.57
CA PHE A 183 -13.03 -26.55 -1.32
C PHE A 183 -11.73 -26.51 -0.53
N GLU A 184 -11.58 -27.36 0.49
CA GLU A 184 -10.39 -27.38 1.36
C GLU A 184 -9.11 -27.72 0.57
N LYS A 185 -9.22 -28.60 -0.43
CA LYS A 185 -8.09 -28.90 -1.30
C LYS A 185 -7.73 -27.75 -2.21
N GLY A 186 -8.73 -27.04 -2.74
CA GLY A 186 -8.53 -25.81 -3.50
C GLY A 186 -7.87 -24.73 -2.67
N LEU A 187 -8.33 -24.55 -1.43
CA LEU A 187 -7.75 -23.60 -0.47
C LEU A 187 -6.29 -23.94 -0.15
N ALA A 188 -5.99 -25.20 0.16
CA ALA A 188 -4.62 -25.64 0.44
C ALA A 188 -3.68 -25.43 -0.78
N CYS A 189 -4.18 -25.62 -2.00
CA CYS A 189 -3.43 -25.30 -3.22
C CYS A 189 -3.14 -23.79 -3.31
N PHE A 190 -4.13 -22.95 -3.08
CA PHE A 190 -3.95 -21.50 -3.05
C PHE A 190 -2.94 -21.07 -1.98
N GLU A 191 -3.10 -21.52 -0.75
CA GLU A 191 -2.20 -21.20 0.37
C GLU A 191 -0.75 -21.59 0.09
N LYS A 192 -0.54 -22.76 -0.48
CA LYS A 192 0.77 -23.24 -0.90
C LYS A 192 1.47 -22.26 -1.85
N TRP A 193 0.82 -21.94 -2.95
CA TRP A 193 1.43 -21.15 -4.02
C TRP A 193 1.48 -19.66 -3.69
N TYR A 194 0.42 -19.15 -3.09
CA TYR A 194 0.40 -17.76 -2.65
C TYR A 194 1.36 -17.51 -1.49
N GLY A 195 1.52 -18.49 -0.60
CA GLY A 195 2.52 -18.47 0.46
C GLY A 195 3.96 -18.38 -0.08
N ILE A 196 4.29 -19.10 -1.16
CA ILE A 196 5.59 -18.97 -1.82
C ILE A 196 5.78 -17.54 -2.34
N ARG A 197 4.76 -16.97 -2.99
CA ARG A 197 4.77 -15.59 -3.49
C ARG A 197 5.04 -14.58 -2.36
N GLU A 198 4.29 -14.66 -1.27
CA GLU A 198 4.36 -13.71 -0.16
C GLU A 198 5.65 -13.86 0.67
N ASN A 199 6.13 -15.09 0.86
CA ASN A 199 7.40 -15.33 1.57
C ASN A 199 8.63 -14.82 0.79
N ASN A 200 8.51 -14.66 -0.52
CA ASN A 200 9.56 -14.08 -1.38
C ASN A 200 9.33 -12.59 -1.69
N TYR A 201 8.37 -11.94 -1.02
CA TYR A 201 8.12 -10.52 -1.23
C TYR A 201 9.33 -9.68 -0.81
N MET A 202 9.84 -8.88 -1.74
CA MET A 202 11.08 -8.08 -1.63
C MET A 202 12.37 -8.87 -1.30
N ALA A 203 12.33 -10.20 -1.22
CA ALA A 203 13.49 -10.99 -0.84
C ALA A 203 14.63 -10.92 -1.85
N ASN A 204 14.32 -10.93 -3.16
CA ASN A 204 15.33 -10.84 -4.21
C ASN A 204 16.08 -9.50 -4.18
N GLU A 205 15.35 -8.41 -3.94
CA GLU A 205 15.87 -7.05 -3.97
C GLU A 205 16.66 -6.72 -2.71
N THR A 206 16.16 -7.17 -1.56
CA THR A 206 16.75 -6.82 -0.24
C THR A 206 17.73 -7.84 0.29
N GLY A 207 17.62 -9.11 -0.10
CA GLY A 207 18.28 -10.24 0.54
C GLY A 207 17.69 -10.60 1.90
N ILE A 208 16.55 -10.02 2.29
CA ILE A 208 15.92 -10.22 3.59
C ILE A 208 14.66 -11.07 3.41
N HIS A 209 14.54 -12.12 4.21
CA HIS A 209 13.39 -13.00 4.24
C HIS A 209 12.52 -12.72 5.47
N ARG A 210 11.24 -13.10 5.40
CA ARG A 210 10.34 -13.01 6.55
C ARG A 210 10.76 -13.98 7.64
N ASP A 211 10.69 -13.56 8.90
CA ASP A 211 10.94 -14.42 10.06
C ASP A 211 9.88 -15.49 10.23
N LYS A 212 8.61 -15.10 9.99
CA LYS A 212 7.46 -16.00 10.06
C LYS A 212 6.91 -16.23 8.66
N PRO A 213 6.65 -17.49 8.25
CA PRO A 213 5.97 -17.76 6.99
C PRO A 213 4.62 -17.05 6.93
N TRP A 214 4.27 -16.59 5.75
CA TRP A 214 2.93 -16.06 5.49
C TRP A 214 1.90 -17.16 5.71
N THR A 215 0.81 -16.82 6.38
CA THR A 215 -0.36 -17.66 6.61
C THR A 215 -1.60 -16.92 6.18
N PHE A 216 -2.62 -17.65 5.78
CA PHE A 216 -3.91 -17.12 5.38
C PHE A 216 -5.04 -17.77 6.18
N ASP A 217 -5.90 -16.96 6.77
CA ASP A 217 -7.10 -17.42 7.43
C ASP A 217 -8.32 -16.93 6.63
N VAL A 218 -8.87 -17.82 5.79
CA VAL A 218 -10.05 -17.52 4.97
C VAL A 218 -11.27 -17.17 5.81
N TYR A 219 -11.31 -17.62 7.05
CA TYR A 219 -12.38 -17.35 8.02
C TYR A 219 -12.03 -16.22 8.99
N GLY A 220 -10.86 -15.63 8.82
CA GLY A 220 -10.40 -14.50 9.64
C GLY A 220 -11.34 -13.30 9.55
N LYS A 221 -11.46 -12.58 10.65
CA LYS A 221 -12.31 -11.37 10.72
C LYS A 221 -11.72 -10.18 9.95
N ASP A 222 -10.43 -10.20 9.69
CA ASP A 222 -9.76 -9.13 8.99
C ASP A 222 -9.78 -9.41 7.49
N ALA A 223 -10.75 -8.81 6.83
CA ALA A 223 -10.85 -8.81 5.37
C ALA A 223 -9.85 -7.83 4.71
N GLY A 224 -8.69 -7.57 5.32
CA GLY A 224 -7.64 -6.66 4.89
C GLY A 224 -7.47 -6.44 3.37
N GLY A 225 -6.38 -5.83 2.97
CA GLY A 225 -6.08 -5.56 1.58
C GLY A 225 -7.03 -4.55 0.92
N TYR A 226 -7.02 -4.50 -0.41
CA TYR A 226 -7.74 -3.48 -1.18
C TYR A 226 -9.25 -3.47 -0.99
N ALA A 227 -9.86 -4.65 -0.90
CA ALA A 227 -11.31 -4.76 -0.69
C ALA A 227 -11.71 -4.21 0.68
N GLY A 228 -10.93 -4.50 1.71
CA GLY A 228 -11.13 -3.97 3.06
C GLY A 228 -11.07 -2.44 3.10
N VAL A 229 -10.11 -1.82 2.40
CA VAL A 229 -10.01 -0.36 2.30
C VAL A 229 -11.26 0.23 1.64
N ALA A 230 -11.71 -0.32 0.51
CA ALA A 230 -12.89 0.18 -0.19
C ALA A 230 -14.17 0.03 0.66
N LEU A 231 -14.36 -1.12 1.29
CA LEU A 231 -15.51 -1.38 2.15
C LEU A 231 -15.52 -0.47 3.39
N ARG A 232 -14.37 -0.26 4.02
CA ARG A 232 -14.23 0.66 5.14
C ARG A 232 -14.58 2.09 4.76
N PHE A 233 -14.11 2.57 3.60
CA PHE A 233 -14.50 3.89 3.10
C PHE A 233 -16.02 4.02 2.95
N MET A 234 -16.66 3.01 2.34
CA MET A 234 -18.12 3.02 2.16
C MET A 234 -18.87 3.02 3.48
N ASP A 235 -18.40 2.25 4.47
CA ASP A 235 -19.00 2.19 5.80
C ASP A 235 -18.87 3.54 6.52
N ILE A 236 -17.70 4.14 6.50
CA ILE A 236 -17.45 5.47 7.08
C ILE A 236 -18.35 6.52 6.42
N ALA A 237 -18.35 6.59 5.09
CA ALA A 237 -19.15 7.56 4.35
C ALA A 237 -20.67 7.43 4.62
N ARG A 238 -21.14 6.25 5.02
CA ARG A 238 -22.55 5.98 5.38
C ARG A 238 -22.85 6.15 6.85
N SER A 239 -21.85 6.08 7.72
CA SER A 239 -22.02 6.11 9.18
C SER A 239 -22.37 7.47 9.76
N GLY A 240 -22.14 8.55 8.99
CA GLY A 240 -22.26 9.93 9.45
C GLY A 240 -21.17 10.36 10.43
N LYS A 241 -20.12 9.54 10.59
CA LYS A 241 -18.95 9.83 11.44
C LYS A 241 -17.74 10.12 10.59
N THR A 242 -16.85 10.98 11.06
CA THR A 242 -15.54 11.18 10.45
C THR A 242 -14.56 10.15 10.99
N GLN A 243 -13.82 9.48 10.11
CA GLN A 243 -12.74 8.56 10.46
C GLN A 243 -11.56 8.74 9.50
N GLN A 244 -10.38 8.32 9.97
CA GLN A 244 -9.15 8.44 9.19
C GLN A 244 -8.88 7.20 8.33
N MET A 245 -8.41 7.44 7.10
CA MET A 245 -7.91 6.42 6.18
C MET A 245 -6.75 6.99 5.36
N ILE A 246 -5.88 6.11 4.86
CA ILE A 246 -4.80 6.48 3.94
C ILE A 246 -5.27 6.23 2.51
N LEU A 247 -5.25 7.27 1.68
CA LEU A 247 -5.72 7.22 0.29
C LEU A 247 -4.82 8.03 -0.64
N CYS A 248 -4.84 7.68 -1.94
CA CYS A 248 -4.32 8.56 -2.98
C CYS A 248 -5.44 9.51 -3.43
N THR A 249 -5.26 10.80 -3.15
CA THR A 249 -6.24 11.87 -3.36
C THR A 249 -5.57 13.17 -3.79
N PRO A 250 -6.28 14.13 -4.40
CA PRO A 250 -5.69 15.45 -4.68
C PRO A 250 -5.13 16.12 -3.43
N ASN A 251 -4.03 16.83 -3.59
CA ASN A 251 -3.29 17.49 -2.51
C ASN A 251 -4.13 18.53 -1.78
N ASN A 252 -4.89 19.36 -2.49
CA ASN A 252 -5.72 20.41 -1.90
C ASN A 252 -5.00 21.27 -0.84
N GLY A 253 -3.70 21.54 -1.06
CA GLY A 253 -2.86 22.31 -0.14
C GLY A 253 -2.38 21.53 1.11
N ALA A 254 -2.52 20.21 1.13
CA ALA A 254 -2.09 19.38 2.27
C ALA A 254 -0.57 19.32 2.40
N ILE A 255 0.15 19.13 1.30
CA ILE A 255 1.62 19.12 1.27
C ILE A 255 2.10 20.41 0.59
N PRO A 256 2.85 21.29 1.31
CA PRO A 256 3.41 22.48 0.73
C PRO A 256 4.36 22.19 -0.43
N GLY A 257 4.32 23.03 -1.47
CA GLY A 257 5.19 22.89 -2.63
C GLY A 257 4.64 22.02 -3.77
N LEU A 258 3.60 21.21 -3.52
CA LEU A 258 2.86 20.49 -4.56
C LEU A 258 1.63 21.30 -5.00
N LEU A 259 1.18 21.07 -6.24
CA LEU A 259 -0.06 21.67 -6.74
C LEU A 259 -1.28 21.06 -6.03
N ASP A 260 -2.37 21.82 -5.92
CA ASP A 260 -3.61 21.33 -5.32
C ASP A 260 -4.19 20.13 -6.07
N THR A 261 -3.91 20.01 -7.35
CA THR A 261 -4.34 18.91 -8.24
C THR A 261 -3.42 17.69 -8.22
N ASP A 262 -2.21 17.80 -7.67
CA ASP A 262 -1.29 16.67 -7.59
C ASP A 262 -1.87 15.58 -6.69
N VAL A 263 -1.85 14.33 -7.15
CA VAL A 263 -2.32 13.21 -6.35
C VAL A 263 -1.23 12.76 -5.40
N ILE A 264 -1.53 12.89 -4.11
CA ILE A 264 -0.68 12.48 -2.98
C ILE A 264 -1.21 11.22 -2.32
N GLU A 265 -0.35 10.50 -1.59
CA GLU A 265 -0.74 9.45 -0.65
C GLU A 265 -0.66 10.02 0.76
N SER A 266 -1.82 10.16 1.40
CA SER A 266 -1.91 10.84 2.69
C SER A 266 -2.99 10.24 3.57
N THR A 267 -2.81 10.38 4.88
CA THR A 267 -3.91 10.21 5.83
C THR A 267 -4.96 11.27 5.56
N CYS A 268 -6.20 10.84 5.45
CA CYS A 268 -7.36 11.66 5.10
C CYS A 268 -8.47 11.46 6.12
N ASP A 269 -9.21 12.53 6.41
CA ASP A 269 -10.50 12.45 7.06
C ASP A 269 -11.57 12.10 6.03
N ILE A 270 -12.24 10.99 6.25
CA ILE A 270 -13.37 10.51 5.43
C ILE A 270 -14.65 10.80 6.18
N SER A 271 -15.61 11.40 5.48
CA SER A 271 -16.94 11.69 5.99
C SER A 271 -18.00 11.54 4.89
N THR A 272 -19.25 11.84 5.18
CA THR A 272 -20.32 11.95 4.19
C THR A 272 -20.03 13.02 3.12
N ASP A 273 -19.23 14.04 3.46
CA ASP A 273 -18.91 15.15 2.57
C ASP A 273 -17.71 14.85 1.66
N GLY A 274 -17.03 13.74 1.89
CA GLY A 274 -15.91 13.28 1.05
C GLY A 274 -14.64 12.94 1.80
N CYS A 275 -13.50 13.20 1.15
CA CYS A 275 -12.16 12.88 1.60
C CYS A 275 -11.34 14.17 1.67
N VAL A 276 -10.78 14.46 2.84
CA VAL A 276 -9.93 15.64 3.08
C VAL A 276 -8.56 15.19 3.57
N PRO A 277 -7.47 15.41 2.81
CA PRO A 277 -6.14 15.02 3.24
C PRO A 277 -5.66 15.89 4.42
N HIS A 278 -4.90 15.29 5.33
CA HIS A 278 -4.30 15.99 6.46
C HIS A 278 -3.19 16.93 5.99
N ARG A 279 -3.17 18.12 6.56
CA ARG A 279 -2.10 19.08 6.29
C ARG A 279 -0.80 18.67 6.96
N VAL A 280 0.28 18.82 6.21
CA VAL A 280 1.64 18.58 6.65
C VAL A 280 2.32 19.94 6.87
N GLU A 281 2.74 20.20 8.09
CA GLU A 281 3.49 21.43 8.38
C GLU A 281 4.83 21.39 7.64
N ALA A 282 5.19 22.51 6.99
CA ALA A 282 6.40 22.58 6.17
C ALA A 282 7.67 22.20 6.95
N ASP A 283 7.74 22.62 8.25
CA ASP A 283 8.88 22.32 9.12
C ASP A 283 8.95 20.87 9.58
N SER A 284 7.89 20.08 9.37
CA SER A 284 7.81 18.67 9.75
C SER A 284 8.18 17.71 8.62
N VAL A 285 8.37 18.23 7.41
CA VAL A 285 8.85 17.46 6.26
C VAL A 285 10.38 17.54 6.26
N PRO A 286 11.11 16.44 6.49
CA PRO A 286 12.55 16.45 6.39
C PRO A 286 12.99 16.95 5.02
N ALA A 287 14.00 17.84 4.99
CA ALA A 287 14.54 18.37 3.76
C ALA A 287 14.95 17.22 2.81
N GLY A 288 14.52 17.27 1.55
CA GLY A 288 14.81 16.27 0.54
C GLY A 288 13.85 15.06 0.50
N ASN A 289 12.77 15.04 1.29
CA ASN A 289 11.77 13.96 1.19
C ASN A 289 10.77 14.16 0.04
N LEU A 290 10.69 15.36 -0.51
CA LEU A 290 9.77 15.71 -1.61
C LEU A 290 10.51 16.22 -2.87
N GLU A 291 11.84 16.32 -2.82
CA GLU A 291 12.70 16.61 -3.98
C GLU A 291 13.11 15.28 -4.64
#